data_0d3384f77ad4d0e782508e0a5ba4f4fa
#
_entry.id   0d3384f77ad4d0e782508e0a5ba4f4fa
#
_cell.length_a   1.000
_cell.length_b   1.000
_cell.length_c   1.000
_cell.angle_alpha   90.00
_cell.angle_beta   90.00
_cell.angle_gamma   90.00
#
_symmetry.space_group_name_H-M   'P 1'
#
loop_
_entity.id
_entity.type
_entity.pdbx_description
1 polymer ?
#
loop_
_entity_poly.entity_id
_entity_poly.type
_entity_poly.pdbx_seq_one_letter_code
_entity_poly.pdbx_strand_id
1 'polypeptide(L)'
;MPEIKANSGVVTQINVFTVKPENQQALIDLLIDSARSVCHLPGWKSASIHRGLDGKTVVNYAQSSDLESQERIFASLRENGFLDRNQQLGEGHPALYEAVFTLEA
;
A
#
# COMPACT_ATOMS: atom_id res chain seq x y z
N MET A 1 4.00 13.65 -6.97
CA MET A 1 4.33 13.43 -5.55
C MET A 1 3.07 13.13 -4.77
N PRO A 2 3.07 12.08 -3.90
CA PRO A 2 1.94 11.85 -3.02
C PRO A 2 1.70 13.04 -2.09
N GLU A 3 0.44 13.38 -1.88
CA GLU A 3 0.02 14.44 -0.97
C GLU A 3 -0.79 13.84 0.17
N ILE A 4 -0.64 14.40 1.36
CA ILE A 4 -1.43 14.02 2.53
C ILE A 4 -2.20 15.24 2.99
N LYS A 5 -3.54 15.16 2.92
CA LYS A 5 -4.42 16.23 3.38
C LYS A 5 -5.37 15.69 4.44
N ALA A 6 -5.43 16.38 5.57
CA ALA A 6 -6.33 16.01 6.66
C ALA A 6 -7.79 16.23 6.24
N ASN A 7 -8.66 15.33 6.67
CA ASN A 7 -10.11 15.45 6.52
C ASN A 7 -10.56 15.65 5.06
N SER A 8 -9.86 15.00 4.12
CA SER A 8 -10.09 15.19 2.68
C SER A 8 -11.02 14.15 2.05
N GLY A 9 -11.47 13.16 2.82
CA GLY A 9 -12.23 12.03 2.30
C GLY A 9 -11.36 10.93 1.68
N VAL A 10 -10.06 11.17 1.54
CA VAL A 10 -9.11 10.18 1.03
C VAL A 10 -8.99 9.03 2.02
N VAL A 11 -9.07 7.80 1.50
CA VAL A 11 -8.84 6.58 2.27
C VAL A 11 -7.39 6.16 2.12
N THR A 12 -6.72 5.97 3.24
CA THR A 12 -5.32 5.53 3.26
C THR A 12 -5.26 4.08 3.74
N GLN A 13 -4.63 3.22 2.96
CA GLN A 13 -4.27 1.89 3.42
C GLN A 13 -2.81 1.91 3.86
N ILE A 14 -2.57 1.51 5.09
CA ILE A 14 -1.21 1.30 5.60
C ILE A 14 -1.09 -0.19 5.88
N ASN A 15 -0.16 -0.83 5.18
CA ASN A 15 0.10 -2.26 5.35
C ASN A 15 1.55 -2.43 5.77
N VAL A 16 1.74 -2.93 6.99
CA VAL A 16 3.07 -3.19 7.54
C VAL A 16 3.34 -4.68 7.41
N PHE A 17 4.33 -5.02 6.59
CA PHE A 17 4.74 -6.42 6.40
C PHE A 17 5.93 -6.74 7.28
N THR A 18 5.87 -7.89 7.94
CA THR A 18 7.04 -8.52 8.56
C THR A 18 7.62 -9.49 7.55
N VAL A 19 8.92 -9.36 7.26
CA VAL A 19 9.59 -10.18 6.24
C VAL A 19 10.89 -10.76 6.77
N LYS A 20 11.30 -11.88 6.20
CA LYS A 20 12.67 -12.36 6.39
C LYS A 20 13.62 -11.42 5.63
N PRO A 21 14.80 -11.10 6.18
CA PRO A 21 15.73 -10.18 5.50
C PRO A 21 16.01 -10.54 4.04
N GLU A 22 16.15 -11.82 3.72
CA GLU A 22 16.41 -12.29 2.36
C GLU A 22 15.24 -12.05 1.40
N ASN A 23 14.02 -11.82 1.93
CA ASN A 23 12.82 -11.59 1.13
C ASN A 23 12.44 -10.10 1.01
N GLN A 24 13.12 -9.21 1.73
CA GLN A 24 12.72 -7.81 1.79
C GLN A 24 12.68 -7.15 0.41
N GLN A 25 13.75 -7.27 -0.37
CA GLN A 25 13.80 -6.65 -1.69
C GLN A 25 12.78 -7.28 -2.65
N ALA A 26 12.62 -8.60 -2.59
CA ALA A 26 11.64 -9.29 -3.45
C ALA A 26 10.22 -8.80 -3.16
N LEU A 27 9.85 -8.59 -1.90
CA LEU A 27 8.54 -8.04 -1.54
C LEU A 27 8.39 -6.59 -2.03
N ILE A 28 9.41 -5.77 -1.86
CA ILE A 28 9.40 -4.39 -2.36
C ILE A 28 9.13 -4.38 -3.87
N ASP A 29 9.86 -5.19 -4.63
CA ASP A 29 9.69 -5.27 -6.08
C ASP A 29 8.28 -5.72 -6.46
N LEU A 30 7.72 -6.70 -5.75
CA LEU A 30 6.37 -7.20 -5.99
C LEU A 30 5.32 -6.13 -5.67
N LEU A 31 5.49 -5.37 -4.59
CA LEU A 31 4.58 -4.27 -4.25
C LEU A 31 4.63 -3.15 -5.28
N ILE A 32 5.80 -2.85 -5.82
CA ILE A 32 5.92 -1.88 -6.92
C ILE A 32 5.14 -2.37 -8.14
N ASP A 33 5.29 -3.63 -8.52
CA ASP A 33 4.56 -4.21 -9.64
C ASP A 33 3.05 -4.17 -9.38
N SER A 34 2.60 -4.48 -8.16
CA SER A 34 1.19 -4.41 -7.82
C SER A 34 0.63 -2.99 -7.95
N ALA A 35 1.37 -1.98 -7.48
CA ALA A 35 0.96 -0.58 -7.61
C ALA A 35 0.82 -0.18 -9.09
N ARG A 36 1.78 -0.56 -9.92
CA ARG A 36 1.74 -0.28 -11.35
C ARG A 36 0.57 -0.96 -12.04
N SER A 37 0.16 -2.13 -11.57
CA SER A 37 -0.95 -2.87 -12.16
C SER A 37 -2.31 -2.22 -11.94
N VAL A 38 -2.46 -1.37 -10.90
CA VAL A 38 -3.74 -0.76 -10.52
C VAL A 38 -3.77 0.76 -10.61
N CYS A 39 -2.64 1.41 -10.90
CA CYS A 39 -2.56 2.87 -10.87
C CYS A 39 -3.46 3.56 -11.90
N HIS A 40 -3.96 2.83 -12.91
CA HIS A 40 -4.89 3.35 -13.90
C HIS A 40 -6.36 3.22 -13.50
N LEU A 41 -6.65 2.53 -12.41
CA LEU A 41 -8.04 2.34 -11.99
C LEU A 41 -8.65 3.62 -11.42
N PRO A 42 -9.96 3.86 -11.65
CA PRO A 42 -10.62 5.03 -11.09
C PRO A 42 -10.50 5.09 -9.58
N GLY A 43 -10.14 6.27 -9.07
CA GLY A 43 -10.02 6.50 -7.63
C GLY A 43 -8.67 6.14 -7.02
N TRP A 44 -7.78 5.50 -7.77
CA TRP A 44 -6.40 5.31 -7.31
C TRP A 44 -5.68 6.66 -7.28
N LYS A 45 -4.99 6.99 -6.19
CA LYS A 45 -4.32 8.28 -6.05
C LYS A 45 -2.80 8.16 -5.95
N SER A 46 -2.31 7.33 -5.07
CA SER A 46 -0.86 7.22 -4.85
C SER A 46 -0.50 5.95 -4.11
N ALA A 47 0.77 5.57 -4.20
CA ALA A 47 1.36 4.54 -3.37
C ALA A 47 2.80 4.90 -3.06
N SER A 48 3.23 4.60 -1.85
CA SER A 48 4.62 4.75 -1.42
C SER A 48 5.04 3.46 -0.73
N ILE A 49 6.14 2.89 -1.19
CA ILE A 49 6.68 1.65 -0.62
C ILE A 49 7.91 2.04 0.20
N HIS A 50 7.92 1.63 1.45
CA HIS A 50 8.99 2.00 2.38
C HIS A 50 9.78 0.77 2.80
N ARG A 51 11.10 0.86 2.72
CA ARG A 51 12.00 -0.17 3.22
C ARG A 51 12.22 0.05 4.71
N GLY A 52 11.93 -0.96 5.53
CA GLY A 52 12.30 -0.90 6.94
C GLY A 52 13.82 -0.89 7.09
N LEU A 53 14.33 0.07 7.86
CA LEU A 53 15.77 0.18 8.09
C LEU A 53 16.31 -0.97 8.93
N ASP A 54 15.41 -1.71 9.59
CA ASP A 54 15.76 -2.92 10.35
C ASP A 54 16.00 -4.15 9.46
N GLY A 55 15.72 -4.04 8.16
CA GLY A 55 15.85 -5.16 7.22
C GLY A 55 14.73 -6.18 7.28
N LYS A 56 13.75 -6.02 8.17
CA LYS A 56 12.71 -7.02 8.48
C LYS A 56 11.29 -6.49 8.24
N THR A 57 11.15 -5.29 7.73
CA THR A 57 9.85 -4.62 7.60
C THR A 57 9.74 -3.97 6.24
N VAL A 58 8.55 -4.00 5.65
CA VAL A 58 8.21 -3.22 4.45
C VAL A 58 6.85 -2.58 4.71
N VAL A 59 6.71 -1.31 4.40
CA VAL A 59 5.43 -0.59 4.55
C VAL A 59 4.92 -0.17 3.18
N ASN A 60 3.67 -0.49 2.92
CA ASN A 60 2.95 0.05 1.77
C ASN A 60 1.96 1.11 2.27
N TYR A 61 2.09 2.34 1.77
CA TYR A 61 1.24 3.47 2.09
C TYR A 61 0.52 3.87 0.81
N ALA A 62 -0.77 3.55 0.70
CA ALA A 62 -1.53 3.77 -0.52
C ALA A 62 -2.78 4.61 -0.26
N GLN A 63 -3.10 5.50 -1.20
CA GLN A 63 -4.24 6.40 -1.07
C GLN A 63 -5.25 6.14 -2.19
N SER A 64 -6.53 6.17 -1.83
CA SER A 64 -7.65 6.08 -2.76
C SER A 64 -8.63 7.21 -2.48
N SER A 65 -9.40 7.63 -3.48
CA SER A 65 -10.31 8.77 -3.35
C SER A 65 -11.47 8.51 -2.39
N ASP A 66 -11.88 7.25 -2.24
CA ASP A 66 -12.97 6.84 -1.37
C ASP A 66 -12.88 5.33 -1.08
N LEU A 67 -13.75 4.86 -0.18
CA LEU A 67 -13.77 3.46 0.23
C LEU A 67 -14.16 2.52 -0.91
N GLU A 68 -15.10 2.92 -1.76
CA GLU A 68 -15.52 2.12 -2.90
C GLU A 68 -14.36 1.88 -3.87
N SER A 69 -13.58 2.93 -4.15
CA SER A 69 -12.38 2.81 -4.99
C SER A 69 -11.35 1.88 -4.36
N GLN A 70 -11.16 2.00 -3.06
CA GLN A 70 -10.24 1.13 -2.31
C GLN A 70 -10.64 -0.34 -2.45
N GLU A 71 -11.93 -0.65 -2.30
CA GLU A 71 -12.44 -2.01 -2.42
C GLU A 71 -12.24 -2.57 -3.84
N ARG A 72 -12.49 -1.75 -4.85
CA ARG A 72 -12.31 -2.12 -6.26
C ARG A 72 -10.85 -2.42 -6.58
N ILE A 73 -9.94 -1.57 -6.10
CA ILE A 73 -8.49 -1.74 -6.29
C ILE A 73 -8.03 -3.02 -5.61
N PHE A 74 -8.46 -3.25 -4.39
CA PHE A 74 -8.12 -4.45 -3.62
C PHE A 74 -8.61 -5.72 -4.33
N ALA A 75 -9.84 -5.71 -4.85
CA ALA A 75 -10.40 -6.83 -5.59
C ALA A 75 -9.56 -7.14 -6.84
N SER A 76 -9.11 -6.12 -7.56
CA SER A 76 -8.25 -6.31 -8.73
C SER A 76 -6.91 -6.96 -8.36
N LEU A 77 -6.30 -6.52 -7.27
CA LEU A 77 -5.04 -7.11 -6.78
C LEU A 77 -5.24 -8.57 -6.38
N ARG A 78 -6.37 -8.90 -5.75
CA ARG A 78 -6.71 -10.28 -5.38
C ARG A 78 -6.88 -11.15 -6.61
N GLU A 79 -7.67 -10.70 -7.58
CA GLU A 79 -7.97 -11.45 -8.80
C GLU A 79 -6.71 -11.71 -9.64
N ASN A 80 -5.76 -10.80 -9.63
CA ASN A 80 -4.51 -10.93 -10.37
C ASN A 80 -3.40 -11.65 -9.59
N GLY A 81 -3.72 -12.19 -8.42
CA GLY A 81 -2.81 -13.03 -7.65
C GLY A 81 -1.75 -12.29 -6.83
N PHE A 82 -1.80 -10.95 -6.77
CA PHE A 82 -0.79 -10.19 -6.02
C PHE A 82 -0.87 -10.43 -4.52
N LEU A 83 -2.09 -10.56 -3.97
CA LEU A 83 -2.24 -10.76 -2.53
C LEU A 83 -1.64 -12.10 -2.08
N ASP A 84 -1.88 -13.16 -2.86
CA ASP A 84 -1.31 -14.47 -2.56
C ASP A 84 0.21 -14.46 -2.66
N ARG A 85 0.75 -13.82 -3.70
CA ARG A 85 2.21 -13.74 -3.86
C ARG A 85 2.86 -12.92 -2.76
N ASN A 86 2.23 -11.83 -2.32
CA ASN A 86 2.72 -11.03 -1.20
C ASN A 86 2.84 -11.88 0.06
N GLN A 87 1.84 -12.72 0.35
CA GLN A 87 1.83 -13.57 1.53
C GLN A 87 2.94 -14.62 1.53
N GLN A 88 3.41 -15.01 0.36
CA GLN A 88 4.53 -15.95 0.25
C GLN A 88 5.86 -15.32 0.66
N LEU A 89 5.96 -13.99 0.60
CA LEU A 89 7.20 -13.27 0.91
C LEU A 89 7.19 -12.62 2.29
N GLY A 90 6.01 -12.29 2.84
CA GLY A 90 5.93 -11.63 4.12
C GLY A 90 4.53 -11.70 4.71
N GLU A 91 4.43 -11.37 5.99
CA GLU A 91 3.15 -11.31 6.70
C GLU A 91 2.68 -9.87 6.77
N GLY A 92 1.56 -9.56 6.10
CA GLY A 92 0.99 -8.23 6.06
C GLY A 92 -0.02 -7.99 7.17
N HIS A 93 -0.14 -6.73 7.56
CA HIS A 93 -1.12 -6.26 8.56
C HIS A 93 -1.79 -5.00 8.00
N PRO A 94 -2.70 -5.15 7.00
CA PRO A 94 -3.35 -4.01 6.38
C PRO A 94 -4.44 -3.44 7.26
N ALA A 95 -4.57 -2.11 7.23
CA ALA A 95 -5.71 -1.42 7.82
C ALA A 95 -5.99 -0.14 7.03
N LEU A 96 -7.20 0.37 7.18
CA LEU A 96 -7.64 1.58 6.49
C LEU A 96 -7.73 2.74 7.48
N TYR A 97 -7.31 3.90 7.02
CA TYR A 97 -7.17 5.11 7.84
C TYR A 97 -7.62 6.34 7.10
N GLU A 98 -7.91 7.40 7.85
CA GLU A 98 -8.02 8.74 7.29
C GLU A 98 -7.04 9.66 8.02
N ALA A 99 -6.43 10.60 7.30
CA ALA A 99 -5.57 11.59 7.92
C ALA A 99 -6.43 12.64 8.63
N VAL A 100 -6.15 12.92 9.90
CA VAL A 100 -6.93 13.88 10.69
C VAL A 100 -6.12 15.13 11.06
N PHE A 101 -4.81 15.12 10.86
CA PHE A 101 -3.94 16.24 11.13
C PHE A 101 -2.65 16.10 10.33
N THR A 102 -2.19 17.22 9.75
CA THR A 102 -0.87 17.31 9.11
C THR A 102 -0.24 18.64 9.50
N LEU A 103 1.08 18.66 9.56
CA LEU A 103 1.84 19.87 9.84
C LEU A 103 3.13 19.85 9.03
N GLU A 104 3.42 20.95 8.36
CA GLU A 104 4.68 21.13 7.64
C GLU A 104 5.49 22.25 8.31
N ALA A 105 6.82 22.07 8.28
CA ALA A 105 7.74 23.11 8.79
C ALA A 105 7.85 24.28 7.83
#